data_2eb4f0e782e027f9b0cd6621010cca3f
#
_entry.id   2eb4f0e782e027f9b0cd6621010cca3f
#
_cell.length_a   1.000
_cell.length_b   1.000
_cell.length_c   1.000
_cell.angle_alpha   90.00
_cell.angle_beta   90.00
_cell.angle_gamma   90.00
#
_symmetry.space_group_name_H-M   'P 1'
#
loop_
_entity.id
_entity.type
_entity.pdbx_description
1 polymer ?
#
loop_
_entity_poly.entity_id
_entity_poly.type
_entity_poly.pdbx_seq_one_letter_code
_entity_poly.pdbx_strand_id
1 'polypeptide(L)'
;MRAGIASALAIPRRAAKPRGAGLIIVLAAAVIFPIAFTNQSMNSIAFQTLIFVCAASAWNLFSGFSGYIALGHAVFFGTSAYAVGLIAEHQHITGGAEFALLPLGGLAAAVVAVPFGLVALRVRRHTFVVITIAIFFIFQLAAADLNNITNGTSGLNAPFLLWPPITFDQRFYYIALGLALLTIVLSWLIKGSRFGLQLRAIRDDEDRAASLGVRAMPVKLTAFVISGALTGVAGALWFFFIDQVQPQTGFDPLFDLTIALMAFLGGLGTVSGPVLGALIIAPAQQYLTITFSNSYLSQILLGALFLAVVIFVPRGLVPTVADKGRDWLERRKPVSVGTDVDVEVHASAREPV
;
A
#
# COMPACT_ATOMS: atom_id res chain seq x y z
N MET A 1 54.56 -5.23 -20.72
CA MET A 1 53.32 -6.00 -20.54
C MET A 1 52.75 -5.76 -19.13
N ARG A 2 52.54 -4.49 -18.71
CA ARG A 2 51.96 -4.08 -17.39
C ARG A 2 51.24 -2.74 -17.43
N ALA A 3 50.58 -2.36 -18.55
CA ALA A 3 49.88 -1.09 -18.67
C ALA A 3 48.40 -1.21 -19.14
N GLY A 4 47.80 -2.41 -19.11
CA GLY A 4 46.49 -2.67 -19.72
C GLY A 4 45.32 -3.01 -18.76
N ILE A 5 45.52 -3.05 -17.43
CA ILE A 5 44.46 -3.56 -16.49
C ILE A 5 43.81 -2.43 -15.64
N ALA A 6 44.32 -1.22 -15.69
CA ALA A 6 43.84 -0.13 -14.82
C ALA A 6 42.62 0.65 -15.37
N SER A 7 42.18 0.43 -16.62
CA SER A 7 41.06 1.18 -17.24
C SER A 7 39.70 0.48 -17.19
N ALA A 8 39.60 -0.76 -16.67
CA ALA A 8 38.37 -1.55 -16.67
C ALA A 8 37.50 -1.43 -15.43
N LEU A 9 37.88 -0.62 -14.44
CA LEU A 9 37.14 -0.47 -13.16
C LEU A 9 36.58 0.95 -12.92
N ALA A 10 36.45 1.76 -13.93
CA ALA A 10 35.73 3.02 -13.82
C ALA A 10 34.21 2.74 -13.89
N ILE A 11 33.62 2.31 -12.76
CA ILE A 11 32.16 2.33 -12.56
C ILE A 11 31.75 3.80 -12.72
N PRO A 12 30.91 4.16 -13.72
CA PRO A 12 30.47 5.53 -13.87
C PRO A 12 29.71 5.92 -12.61
N ARG A 13 30.26 6.82 -11.79
CA ARG A 13 29.53 7.50 -10.73
C ARG A 13 28.35 8.20 -11.40
N ARG A 14 27.17 7.55 -11.38
CA ARG A 14 25.91 8.20 -11.76
C ARG A 14 25.78 9.40 -10.85
N ALA A 15 25.93 10.58 -11.41
CA ALA A 15 25.64 11.84 -10.75
C ALA A 15 24.25 11.72 -10.11
N ALA A 16 24.20 11.87 -8.80
CA ALA A 16 22.97 11.89 -8.02
C ALA A 16 22.14 13.08 -8.52
N LYS A 17 21.22 12.82 -9.46
CA LYS A 17 20.22 13.82 -9.88
C LYS A 17 19.38 14.21 -8.67
N PRO A 18 18.84 15.45 -8.62
CA PRO A 18 18.16 16.03 -7.47
C PRO A 18 16.77 15.38 -7.25
N ARG A 19 16.75 14.08 -7.00
CA ARG A 19 15.53 13.36 -6.58
C ARG A 19 15.10 13.71 -5.16
N GLY A 20 16.04 14.25 -4.34
CA GLY A 20 15.77 14.66 -2.98
C GLY A 20 14.95 15.94 -2.86
N ALA A 21 15.17 16.92 -3.75
CA ALA A 21 14.45 18.20 -3.68
C ALA A 21 12.93 18.04 -3.89
N GLY A 22 12.51 17.21 -4.84
CA GLY A 22 11.08 16.93 -5.06
C GLY A 22 10.42 16.25 -3.88
N LEU A 23 11.10 15.30 -3.24
CA LEU A 23 10.59 14.62 -2.05
C LEU A 23 10.46 15.59 -0.87
N ILE A 24 11.44 16.45 -0.67
CA ILE A 24 11.40 17.49 0.40
C ILE A 24 10.24 18.45 0.18
N ILE A 25 9.99 18.89 -1.05
CA ILE A 25 8.88 19.78 -1.39
C ILE A 25 7.53 19.11 -1.10
N VAL A 26 7.35 17.83 -1.48
CA VAL A 26 6.11 17.09 -1.21
C VAL A 26 5.91 16.91 0.29
N LEU A 27 6.95 16.55 1.04
CA LEU A 27 6.87 16.43 2.49
C LEU A 27 6.57 17.75 3.18
N ALA A 28 7.22 18.84 2.76
CA ALA A 28 6.95 20.17 3.28
C ALA A 28 5.50 20.61 2.99
N ALA A 29 5.00 20.37 1.78
CA ALA A 29 3.61 20.64 1.42
C ALA A 29 2.64 19.82 2.28
N ALA A 30 2.90 18.53 2.53
CA ALA A 30 2.08 17.69 3.38
C ALA A 30 2.09 18.16 4.85
N VAL A 31 3.22 18.62 5.38
CA VAL A 31 3.30 19.16 6.76
C VAL A 31 2.60 20.51 6.90
N ILE A 32 2.67 21.36 5.88
CA ILE A 32 2.05 22.70 5.91
C ILE A 32 0.55 22.64 5.64
N PHE A 33 0.06 21.58 4.99
CA PHE A 33 -1.33 21.46 4.52
C PHE A 33 -2.40 21.78 5.60
N PRO A 34 -2.39 21.17 6.82
CA PRO A 34 -3.43 21.42 7.83
C PRO A 34 -3.33 22.81 8.47
N ILE A 35 -2.19 23.49 8.33
CA ILE A 35 -1.99 24.87 8.79
C ILE A 35 -2.54 25.84 7.76
N ALA A 36 -2.35 25.56 6.47
CA ALA A 36 -2.79 26.43 5.37
C ALA A 36 -4.32 26.30 5.13
N PHE A 37 -4.88 25.11 5.33
CA PHE A 37 -6.30 24.82 5.13
C PHE A 37 -6.96 24.51 6.48
N THR A 38 -7.60 25.52 7.07
CA THR A 38 -8.31 25.39 8.37
C THR A 38 -9.73 24.86 8.23
N ASN A 39 -10.16 24.49 7.03
CA ASN A 39 -11.50 23.95 6.77
C ASN A 39 -11.56 22.49 7.26
N GLN A 40 -12.50 22.20 8.19
CA GLN A 40 -12.68 20.88 8.79
C GLN A 40 -12.92 19.78 7.74
N SER A 41 -13.75 20.02 6.73
CA SER A 41 -14.02 19.06 5.66
C SER A 41 -12.76 18.70 4.87
N MET A 42 -11.90 19.69 4.58
CA MET A 42 -10.63 19.47 3.88
C MET A 42 -9.66 18.62 4.72
N ASN A 43 -9.57 18.89 6.02
CA ASN A 43 -8.70 18.14 6.92
C ASN A 43 -9.18 16.69 7.10
N SER A 44 -10.49 16.48 7.17
CA SER A 44 -11.09 15.15 7.22
C SER A 44 -10.81 14.34 5.93
N ILE A 45 -10.96 14.96 4.75
CA ILE A 45 -10.61 14.34 3.45
C ILE A 45 -9.12 13.99 3.41
N ALA A 46 -8.26 14.90 3.87
CA ALA A 46 -6.82 14.68 3.87
C ALA A 46 -6.42 13.56 4.86
N PHE A 47 -7.02 13.52 6.05
CA PHE A 47 -6.82 12.43 6.99
C PHE A 47 -7.20 11.07 6.38
N GLN A 48 -8.41 10.95 5.82
CA GLN A 48 -8.85 9.71 5.19
C GLN A 48 -7.96 9.30 4.01
N THR A 49 -7.50 10.29 3.23
CA THR A 49 -6.54 10.04 2.15
C THR A 49 -5.25 9.41 2.68
N LEU A 50 -4.71 9.90 3.80
CA LEU A 50 -3.51 9.34 4.42
C LEU A 50 -3.73 7.93 4.99
N ILE A 51 -4.90 7.64 5.54
CA ILE A 51 -5.30 6.28 5.93
C ILE A 51 -5.28 5.34 4.72
N PHE A 52 -5.85 5.75 3.60
CA PHE A 52 -5.82 4.98 2.37
C PHE A 52 -4.41 4.85 1.78
N VAL A 53 -3.57 5.89 1.86
CA VAL A 53 -2.14 5.80 1.48
C VAL A 53 -1.43 4.73 2.31
N CYS A 54 -1.67 4.70 3.62
CA CYS A 54 -1.11 3.69 4.51
C CYS A 54 -1.62 2.29 4.14
N ALA A 55 -2.94 2.10 4.07
CA ALA A 55 -3.57 0.82 3.80
C ALA A 55 -3.21 0.26 2.41
N ALA A 56 -3.26 1.08 1.36
CA ALA A 56 -2.87 0.67 0.01
C ALA A 56 -1.37 0.34 -0.10
N SER A 57 -0.51 1.10 0.60
CA SER A 57 0.93 0.82 0.63
C SER A 57 1.23 -0.46 1.42
N ALA A 58 0.55 -0.70 2.54
CA ALA A 58 0.62 -1.93 3.32
C ALA A 58 0.13 -3.13 2.50
N TRP A 59 -1.01 -2.99 1.82
CA TRP A 59 -1.54 -4.02 0.93
C TRP A 59 -0.56 -4.36 -0.20
N ASN A 60 0.02 -3.35 -0.84
CA ASN A 60 1.00 -3.52 -1.92
C ASN A 60 2.31 -4.17 -1.44
N LEU A 61 2.71 -3.98 -0.17
CA LEU A 61 3.87 -4.64 0.42
C LEU A 61 3.73 -6.16 0.37
N PHE A 62 2.53 -6.68 0.64
CA PHE A 62 2.26 -8.12 0.50
C PHE A 62 1.84 -8.46 -0.94
N SER A 63 0.69 -7.95 -1.40
CA SER A 63 0.08 -8.35 -2.67
C SER A 63 0.90 -7.91 -3.88
N GLY A 64 1.44 -6.69 -3.84
CA GLY A 64 2.25 -6.15 -4.92
C GLY A 64 3.61 -6.81 -5.07
N PHE A 65 4.26 -7.17 -3.96
CA PHE A 65 5.60 -7.75 -4.02
C PHE A 65 5.57 -9.27 -4.18
N SER A 66 4.57 -9.98 -3.62
CA SER A 66 4.46 -11.45 -3.71
C SER A 66 3.62 -11.92 -4.91
N GLY A 67 2.80 -11.06 -5.50
CA GLY A 67 1.85 -11.42 -6.55
C GLY A 67 0.62 -12.18 -6.08
N TYR A 68 0.41 -12.31 -4.77
CA TYR A 68 -0.78 -12.90 -4.16
C TYR A 68 -1.78 -11.81 -3.81
N ILE A 69 -2.87 -11.69 -4.57
CA ILE A 69 -3.90 -10.67 -4.35
C ILE A 69 -4.74 -11.09 -3.14
N ALA A 70 -4.65 -10.32 -2.05
CA ALA A 70 -5.45 -10.53 -0.85
C ALA A 70 -6.66 -9.60 -0.85
N LEU A 71 -7.85 -10.15 -0.66
CA LEU A 71 -9.11 -9.42 -0.45
C LEU A 71 -9.66 -9.73 0.95
N GLY A 72 -8.85 -9.50 1.97
CA GLY A 72 -9.16 -9.72 3.37
C GLY A 72 -8.40 -8.80 4.32
N HIS A 73 -7.84 -7.69 3.83
CA HIS A 73 -7.14 -6.71 4.68
C HIS A 73 -8.11 -5.93 5.58
N ALA A 74 -9.40 -5.81 5.20
CA ALA A 74 -10.44 -5.28 6.07
C ALA A 74 -10.59 -6.07 7.38
N VAL A 75 -10.22 -7.38 7.41
CA VAL A 75 -10.14 -8.14 8.65
C VAL A 75 -9.16 -7.52 9.63
N PHE A 76 -7.98 -7.13 9.17
CA PHE A 76 -6.95 -6.51 10.02
C PHE A 76 -7.35 -5.11 10.46
N PHE A 77 -7.97 -4.36 9.55
CA PHE A 77 -8.50 -3.03 9.82
C PHE A 77 -9.59 -3.06 10.89
N GLY A 78 -10.62 -3.89 10.70
CA GLY A 78 -11.74 -4.05 11.64
C GLY A 78 -11.30 -4.66 12.97
N THR A 79 -10.53 -5.76 12.96
CA THR A 79 -10.06 -6.40 14.21
C THR A 79 -9.27 -5.43 15.07
N SER A 80 -8.43 -4.60 14.47
CA SER A 80 -7.67 -3.60 15.19
C SER A 80 -8.58 -2.52 15.79
N ALA A 81 -9.54 -2.01 15.02
CA ALA A 81 -10.52 -1.03 15.49
C ALA A 81 -11.31 -1.56 16.70
N TYR A 82 -11.80 -2.81 16.63
CA TYR A 82 -12.49 -3.46 17.75
C TYR A 82 -11.57 -3.72 18.95
N ALA A 83 -10.34 -4.17 18.72
CA ALA A 83 -9.39 -4.44 19.80
C ALA A 83 -9.06 -3.18 20.61
N VAL A 84 -8.77 -2.06 19.94
CA VAL A 84 -8.48 -0.79 20.63
C VAL A 84 -9.76 -0.19 21.25
N GLY A 85 -10.93 -0.36 20.62
CA GLY A 85 -12.22 0.08 21.15
C GLY A 85 -12.55 -0.59 22.47
N LEU A 86 -12.41 -1.92 22.54
CA LEU A 86 -12.62 -2.69 23.77
C LEU A 86 -11.67 -2.28 24.90
N ILE A 87 -10.38 -2.04 24.60
CA ILE A 87 -9.41 -1.61 25.60
C ILE A 87 -9.74 -0.20 26.08
N ALA A 88 -10.07 0.71 25.17
CA ALA A 88 -10.39 2.09 25.49
C ALA A 88 -11.66 2.21 26.36
N GLU A 89 -12.70 1.42 26.06
CA GLU A 89 -13.94 1.35 26.82
C GLU A 89 -13.70 0.83 28.26
N HIS A 90 -12.96 -0.30 28.40
CA HIS A 90 -12.71 -0.92 29.72
C HIS A 90 -11.79 -0.09 30.60
N GLN A 91 -10.83 0.63 30.05
CA GLN A 91 -9.85 1.40 30.82
C GLN A 91 -10.21 2.88 30.94
N HIS A 92 -11.33 3.32 30.40
CA HIS A 92 -11.76 4.73 30.39
C HIS A 92 -10.64 5.69 29.95
N ILE A 93 -9.89 5.29 28.91
CA ILE A 93 -8.74 6.05 28.42
C ILE A 93 -9.24 7.29 27.71
N THR A 94 -8.83 8.47 28.16
CA THR A 94 -9.22 9.78 27.61
C THR A 94 -8.00 10.70 27.47
N GLY A 95 -8.11 11.73 26.63
CA GLY A 95 -7.17 12.85 26.66
C GLY A 95 -5.85 12.66 25.91
N GLY A 96 -5.81 11.85 24.86
CA GLY A 96 -4.63 11.66 24.00
C GLY A 96 -3.81 10.40 24.31
N ALA A 97 -4.13 9.69 25.37
CA ALA A 97 -3.54 8.39 25.69
C ALA A 97 -4.01 7.29 24.71
N GLU A 98 -5.09 7.54 23.96
CA GLU A 98 -5.63 6.65 22.93
C GLU A 98 -4.59 6.37 21.83
N PHE A 99 -3.76 7.33 21.49
CA PHE A 99 -2.70 7.13 20.49
C PHE A 99 -1.64 6.12 20.93
N ALA A 100 -1.47 5.90 22.24
CA ALA A 100 -0.60 4.85 22.75
C ALA A 100 -1.16 3.44 22.48
N LEU A 101 -2.47 3.31 22.19
CA LEU A 101 -3.11 2.05 21.82
C LEU A 101 -2.88 1.66 20.35
N LEU A 102 -2.44 2.57 19.50
CA LEU A 102 -2.22 2.28 18.06
C LEU A 102 -1.27 1.10 17.81
N PRO A 103 -0.11 0.97 18.49
CA PRO A 103 0.74 -0.21 18.35
C PRO A 103 0.05 -1.50 18.81
N LEU A 104 -0.81 -1.44 19.84
CA LEU A 104 -1.58 -2.61 20.30
C LEU A 104 -2.61 -3.04 19.26
N GLY A 105 -3.24 -2.09 18.55
CA GLY A 105 -4.10 -2.38 17.41
C GLY A 105 -3.34 -3.10 16.29
N GLY A 106 -2.14 -2.62 15.96
CA GLY A 106 -1.27 -3.30 15.00
C GLY A 106 -0.86 -4.70 15.43
N LEU A 107 -0.58 -4.88 16.74
CA LEU A 107 -0.27 -6.19 17.31
C LEU A 107 -1.47 -7.14 17.26
N ALA A 108 -2.67 -6.68 17.58
CA ALA A 108 -3.91 -7.47 17.49
C ALA A 108 -4.14 -7.95 16.04
N ALA A 109 -3.98 -7.05 15.07
CA ALA A 109 -4.04 -7.41 13.66
C ALA A 109 -2.96 -8.42 13.25
N ALA A 110 -1.72 -8.26 13.75
CA ALA A 110 -0.63 -9.22 13.49
C ALA A 110 -0.93 -10.60 14.07
N VAL A 111 -1.48 -10.67 15.28
CA VAL A 111 -1.88 -11.95 15.93
C VAL A 111 -2.94 -12.66 15.10
N VAL A 112 -3.94 -11.95 14.58
CA VAL A 112 -4.96 -12.51 13.69
C VAL A 112 -4.40 -12.85 12.30
N ALA A 113 -3.43 -12.09 11.80
CA ALA A 113 -2.82 -12.35 10.50
C ALA A 113 -2.03 -13.68 10.45
N VAL A 114 -1.51 -14.16 11.58
CA VAL A 114 -0.79 -15.45 11.63
C VAL A 114 -1.71 -16.63 11.30
N PRO A 115 -2.79 -16.93 12.05
CA PRO A 115 -3.66 -18.04 11.73
C PRO A 115 -4.37 -17.85 10.38
N PHE A 116 -4.80 -16.63 10.07
CA PHE A 116 -5.37 -16.31 8.75
C PHE A 116 -4.39 -16.68 7.63
N GLY A 117 -3.14 -16.21 7.71
CA GLY A 117 -2.12 -16.49 6.70
C GLY A 117 -1.75 -17.98 6.64
N LEU A 118 -1.67 -18.68 7.79
CA LEU A 118 -1.40 -20.12 7.82
C LEU A 118 -2.47 -20.94 7.09
N VAL A 119 -3.73 -20.52 7.11
CA VAL A 119 -4.80 -21.16 6.38
C VAL A 119 -4.79 -20.73 4.91
N ALA A 120 -4.81 -19.44 4.64
CA ALA A 120 -5.00 -18.89 3.30
C ALA A 120 -3.80 -19.12 2.38
N LEU A 121 -2.57 -19.08 2.88
CA LEU A 121 -1.35 -19.23 2.06
C LEU A 121 -1.00 -20.69 1.69
N ARG A 122 -1.78 -21.67 2.17
CA ARG A 122 -1.63 -23.09 1.76
C ARG A 122 -2.05 -23.32 0.33
N VAL A 123 -2.86 -22.44 -0.23
CA VAL A 123 -3.36 -22.54 -1.61
C VAL A 123 -2.64 -21.59 -2.56
N ARG A 124 -2.77 -21.87 -3.86
CA ARG A 124 -2.14 -21.07 -4.91
C ARG A 124 -3.00 -19.83 -5.24
N ARG A 125 -2.38 -18.87 -5.93
CA ARG A 125 -2.82 -17.49 -6.22
C ARG A 125 -4.34 -17.30 -6.41
N HIS A 126 -4.99 -18.05 -7.31
CA HIS A 126 -6.41 -17.83 -7.63
C HIS A 126 -7.33 -18.29 -6.47
N THR A 127 -7.04 -19.44 -5.88
CA THR A 127 -7.80 -19.95 -4.74
C THR A 127 -7.56 -19.13 -3.48
N PHE A 128 -6.37 -18.52 -3.33
CA PHE A 128 -6.04 -17.63 -2.22
C PHE A 128 -7.00 -16.43 -2.15
N VAL A 129 -7.34 -15.80 -3.28
CA VAL A 129 -8.29 -14.68 -3.33
C VAL A 129 -9.64 -15.09 -2.75
N VAL A 130 -10.17 -16.25 -3.17
CA VAL A 130 -11.48 -16.77 -2.71
C VAL A 130 -11.47 -17.07 -1.21
N ILE A 131 -10.39 -17.69 -0.71
CA ILE A 131 -10.26 -18.00 0.72
C ILE A 131 -10.16 -16.71 1.55
N THR A 132 -9.44 -15.69 1.09
CA THR A 132 -9.34 -14.42 1.83
C THR A 132 -10.68 -13.71 1.92
N ILE A 133 -11.51 -13.76 0.88
CA ILE A 133 -12.89 -13.24 0.90
C ILE A 133 -13.76 -14.07 1.86
N ALA A 134 -13.66 -15.39 1.84
CA ALA A 134 -14.44 -16.25 2.72
C ALA A 134 -14.11 -15.99 4.21
N ILE A 135 -12.83 -15.89 4.55
CA ILE A 135 -12.39 -15.56 5.91
C ILE A 135 -12.86 -14.16 6.30
N PHE A 136 -12.80 -13.20 5.39
CA PHE A 136 -13.32 -11.85 5.61
C PHE A 136 -14.78 -11.88 6.06
N PHE A 137 -15.67 -12.58 5.34
CA PHE A 137 -17.09 -12.69 5.72
C PHE A 137 -17.30 -13.42 7.05
N ILE A 138 -16.46 -14.42 7.38
CA ILE A 138 -16.50 -15.08 8.70
C ILE A 138 -16.24 -14.06 9.81
N PHE A 139 -15.23 -13.19 9.68
CA PHE A 139 -14.93 -12.15 10.68
C PHE A 139 -16.04 -11.12 10.78
N GLN A 140 -16.61 -10.67 9.66
CA GLN A 140 -17.73 -9.72 9.64
C GLN A 140 -18.97 -10.29 10.34
N LEU A 141 -19.34 -11.54 10.03
CA LEU A 141 -20.47 -12.22 10.67
C LEU A 141 -20.21 -12.50 12.16
N ALA A 142 -19.00 -12.96 12.50
CA ALA A 142 -18.61 -13.18 13.90
C ALA A 142 -18.69 -11.89 14.71
N ALA A 143 -18.24 -10.77 14.14
CA ALA A 143 -18.36 -9.47 14.80
C ALA A 143 -19.82 -9.01 14.97
N ALA A 144 -20.72 -9.40 14.06
CA ALA A 144 -22.14 -9.08 14.18
C ALA A 144 -22.89 -9.95 15.21
N ASP A 145 -22.43 -11.20 15.41
CA ASP A 145 -23.09 -12.17 16.31
C ASP A 145 -22.55 -12.16 17.73
N LEU A 146 -21.32 -11.72 17.96
CA LEU A 146 -20.68 -11.70 19.30
C LEU A 146 -21.16 -10.54 20.16
N ASN A 147 -22.45 -10.50 20.49
CA ASN A 147 -23.08 -9.40 21.25
C ASN A 147 -22.38 -9.06 22.57
N ASN A 148 -21.80 -10.05 23.26
CA ASN A 148 -21.15 -9.87 24.54
C ASN A 148 -19.76 -9.17 24.45
N ILE A 149 -19.16 -9.14 23.25
CA ILE A 149 -17.80 -8.60 23.05
C ILE A 149 -17.84 -7.37 22.15
N THR A 150 -18.55 -7.45 21.02
CA THR A 150 -18.55 -6.42 19.98
C THR A 150 -19.79 -5.52 20.03
N ASN A 151 -20.71 -5.73 20.99
CA ASN A 151 -22.06 -5.16 20.99
C ASN A 151 -22.87 -5.50 19.72
N GLY A 152 -22.49 -6.56 19.02
CA GLY A 152 -23.17 -7.06 17.83
C GLY A 152 -23.26 -5.99 16.72
N THR A 153 -24.45 -5.84 16.16
CA THR A 153 -24.71 -4.88 15.07
C THR A 153 -24.63 -3.42 15.50
N SER A 154 -24.75 -3.11 16.81
CA SER A 154 -24.62 -1.74 17.32
C SER A 154 -23.18 -1.24 17.30
N GLY A 155 -22.22 -2.15 17.43
CA GLY A 155 -20.80 -1.84 17.43
C GLY A 155 -20.29 -1.17 18.70
N LEU A 156 -19.07 -0.65 18.65
CA LEU A 156 -18.40 0.04 19.75
C LEU A 156 -18.28 1.53 19.45
N ASN A 157 -18.41 2.34 20.52
CA ASN A 157 -18.15 3.77 20.45
C ASN A 157 -16.77 4.08 21.06
N ALA A 158 -16.06 5.04 20.48
CA ALA A 158 -14.83 5.53 21.05
C ALA A 158 -15.11 6.42 22.27
N PRO A 159 -14.17 6.49 23.24
CA PRO A 159 -14.28 7.44 24.34
C PRO A 159 -14.32 8.87 23.79
N PHE A 160 -15.18 9.71 24.41
CA PHE A 160 -15.37 11.08 23.95
C PHE A 160 -14.11 11.93 24.16
N LEU A 161 -13.52 12.42 23.08
CA LEU A 161 -12.35 13.29 23.09
C LEU A 161 -12.76 14.75 23.24
N LEU A 162 -12.49 15.34 24.41
CA LEU A 162 -12.79 16.74 24.74
C LEU A 162 -11.81 17.73 24.09
N TRP A 163 -11.53 17.58 22.78
CA TRP A 163 -10.63 18.51 22.09
C TRP A 163 -11.40 19.49 21.21
N PRO A 164 -10.90 20.74 21.03
CA PRO A 164 -11.46 21.65 20.05
C PRO A 164 -11.37 21.01 18.65
N PRO A 165 -12.41 21.16 17.79
CA PRO A 165 -12.50 20.49 16.49
C PRO A 165 -11.26 20.71 15.60
N ILE A 166 -10.74 21.93 15.56
CA ILE A 166 -9.55 22.25 14.73
C ILE A 166 -8.32 21.47 15.22
N THR A 167 -8.12 21.40 16.54
CA THR A 167 -6.98 20.70 17.15
C THR A 167 -7.11 19.19 17.00
N PHE A 168 -8.35 18.67 17.03
CA PHE A 168 -8.68 17.27 16.81
C PHE A 168 -8.22 16.83 15.41
N ASP A 169 -8.74 17.47 14.35
CA ASP A 169 -8.41 17.10 12.97
C ASP A 169 -6.90 17.21 12.67
N GLN A 170 -6.23 18.24 13.18
CA GLN A 170 -4.80 18.43 12.97
C GLN A 170 -3.95 17.32 13.62
N ARG A 171 -4.27 16.90 14.85
CA ARG A 171 -3.53 15.83 15.52
C ARG A 171 -3.68 14.50 14.81
N PHE A 172 -4.89 14.13 14.43
CA PHE A 172 -5.16 12.92 13.67
C PHE A 172 -4.46 12.94 12.31
N TYR A 173 -4.45 14.09 11.62
CA TYR A 173 -3.73 14.26 10.36
C TYR A 173 -2.24 13.99 10.51
N TYR A 174 -1.56 14.59 11.51
CA TYR A 174 -0.13 14.40 11.68
C TYR A 174 0.24 12.97 12.07
N ILE A 175 -0.59 12.31 12.86
CA ILE A 175 -0.39 10.89 13.21
C ILE A 175 -0.57 10.02 11.97
N ALA A 176 -1.62 10.26 11.17
CA ALA A 176 -1.84 9.56 9.91
C ALA A 176 -0.69 9.80 8.92
N LEU A 177 -0.16 11.03 8.84
CA LEU A 177 1.01 11.36 8.03
C LEU A 177 2.25 10.57 8.50
N GLY A 178 2.50 10.52 9.80
CA GLY A 178 3.58 9.74 10.39
C GLY A 178 3.45 8.25 10.07
N LEU A 179 2.24 7.68 10.18
CA LEU A 179 1.95 6.30 9.86
C LEU A 179 2.13 6.01 8.35
N ALA A 180 1.63 6.89 7.48
CA ALA A 180 1.80 6.75 6.03
C ALA A 180 3.29 6.78 5.65
N LEU A 181 4.07 7.72 6.21
CA LEU A 181 5.51 7.80 6.00
C LEU A 181 6.22 6.55 6.51
N LEU A 182 5.88 6.06 7.70
CA LEU A 182 6.42 4.81 8.25
C LEU A 182 6.17 3.64 7.30
N THR A 183 4.94 3.50 6.79
CA THR A 183 4.55 2.44 5.86
C THR A 183 5.30 2.53 4.53
N ILE A 184 5.47 3.74 4.00
CA ILE A 184 6.22 3.99 2.76
C ILE A 184 7.71 3.65 2.95
N VAL A 185 8.31 4.08 4.06
CA VAL A 185 9.72 3.80 4.38
C VAL A 185 9.95 2.31 4.57
N LEU A 186 9.08 1.61 5.33
CA LEU A 186 9.15 0.16 5.49
C LEU A 186 9.02 -0.57 4.16
N SER A 187 8.07 -0.17 3.30
CA SER A 187 7.91 -0.73 1.95
C SER A 187 9.17 -0.53 1.10
N TRP A 188 9.80 0.64 1.19
CA TRP A 188 11.03 0.94 0.49
C TRP A 188 12.22 0.11 1.00
N LEU A 189 12.38 -0.01 2.32
CA LEU A 189 13.43 -0.84 2.94
C LEU A 189 13.25 -2.32 2.59
N ILE A 190 12.03 -2.84 2.70
CA ILE A 190 11.71 -4.22 2.35
C ILE A 190 11.99 -4.47 0.87
N LYS A 191 11.58 -3.58 -0.03
CA LYS A 191 11.83 -3.71 -1.47
C LYS A 191 13.31 -3.80 -1.81
N GLY A 192 14.18 -3.10 -1.08
CA GLY A 192 15.63 -3.12 -1.26
C GLY A 192 16.35 -4.27 -0.55
N SER A 193 15.70 -5.00 0.33
CA SER A 193 16.28 -6.07 1.14
C SER A 193 16.32 -7.43 0.43
N ARG A 194 17.05 -8.40 1.02
CA ARG A 194 17.03 -9.81 0.60
C ARG A 194 15.63 -10.41 0.70
N PHE A 195 14.86 -10.00 1.70
CA PHE A 195 13.48 -10.41 1.88
C PHE A 195 12.58 -9.96 0.71
N GLY A 196 12.70 -8.71 0.27
CA GLY A 196 11.97 -8.20 -0.91
C GLY A 196 12.40 -8.85 -2.23
N LEU A 197 13.66 -9.30 -2.33
CA LEU A 197 14.12 -10.11 -3.47
C LEU A 197 13.44 -11.48 -3.50
N GLN A 198 13.32 -12.15 -2.33
CA GLN A 198 12.61 -13.43 -2.20
C GLN A 198 11.12 -13.30 -2.56
N LEU A 199 10.45 -12.23 -2.11
CA LEU A 199 9.04 -11.97 -2.48
C LEU A 199 8.87 -11.81 -4.00
N ARG A 200 9.76 -11.08 -4.66
CA ARG A 200 9.73 -10.91 -6.12
C ARG A 200 10.01 -12.22 -6.85
N ALA A 201 10.96 -13.02 -6.38
CA ALA A 201 11.22 -14.34 -6.94
C ALA A 201 9.96 -15.24 -6.85
N ILE A 202 9.25 -15.22 -5.72
CA ILE A 202 7.96 -15.94 -5.53
C ILE A 202 6.88 -15.37 -6.48
N ARG A 203 6.87 -14.05 -6.67
CA ARG A 203 5.94 -13.40 -7.60
C ARG A 203 6.16 -13.84 -9.04
N ASP A 204 7.40 -13.95 -9.47
CA ASP A 204 7.73 -14.33 -10.83
C ASP A 204 7.41 -15.82 -11.07
N ASP A 205 7.95 -16.72 -10.25
CA ASP A 205 7.68 -18.15 -10.29
C ASP A 205 7.99 -18.80 -8.93
N GLU A 206 6.96 -19.26 -8.21
CA GLU A 206 7.11 -19.83 -6.87
C GLU A 206 7.85 -21.17 -6.89
N ASP A 207 7.63 -22.02 -7.91
CA ASP A 207 8.26 -23.32 -8.01
C ASP A 207 9.78 -23.19 -8.34
N ARG A 208 10.14 -22.22 -9.19
CA ARG A 208 11.55 -21.88 -9.46
C ARG A 208 12.22 -21.25 -8.24
N ALA A 209 11.54 -20.36 -7.52
CA ALA A 209 12.08 -19.78 -6.30
C ALA A 209 12.35 -20.87 -5.25
N ALA A 210 11.44 -21.84 -5.10
CA ALA A 210 11.63 -22.98 -4.21
C ALA A 210 12.83 -23.86 -4.60
N SER A 211 13.03 -24.10 -5.90
CA SER A 211 14.18 -24.86 -6.42
C SER A 211 15.53 -24.15 -6.12
N LEU A 212 15.53 -22.83 -6.00
CA LEU A 212 16.68 -22.02 -5.59
C LEU A 212 16.84 -21.88 -4.06
N GLY A 213 16.04 -22.62 -3.27
CA GLY A 213 16.12 -22.65 -1.81
C GLY A 213 15.31 -21.60 -1.08
N VAL A 214 14.42 -20.84 -1.78
CA VAL A 214 13.54 -19.88 -1.13
C VAL A 214 12.38 -20.63 -0.45
N ARG A 215 12.24 -20.46 0.85
CA ARG A 215 11.10 -21.01 1.61
C ARG A 215 9.89 -20.10 1.43
N ALA A 216 9.04 -20.39 0.44
CA ALA A 216 7.93 -19.52 0.04
C ALA A 216 6.93 -19.24 1.18
N MET A 217 6.54 -20.28 1.95
CA MET A 217 5.52 -20.15 3.00
C MET A 217 5.90 -19.14 4.10
N PRO A 218 7.06 -19.25 4.80
CA PRO A 218 7.42 -18.29 5.83
C PRO A 218 7.66 -16.89 5.26
N VAL A 219 8.19 -16.75 4.05
CA VAL A 219 8.40 -15.44 3.40
C VAL A 219 7.05 -14.76 3.12
N LYS A 220 6.09 -15.48 2.54
CA LYS A 220 4.74 -14.96 2.30
C LYS A 220 4.03 -14.61 3.62
N LEU A 221 4.09 -15.50 4.62
CA LEU A 221 3.44 -15.29 5.91
C LEU A 221 3.99 -14.05 6.63
N THR A 222 5.31 -13.90 6.67
CA THR A 222 5.93 -12.72 7.29
C THR A 222 5.50 -11.42 6.60
N ALA A 223 5.47 -11.38 5.26
CA ALA A 223 5.00 -10.22 4.52
C ALA A 223 3.51 -9.93 4.79
N PHE A 224 2.68 -10.98 4.88
CA PHE A 224 1.25 -10.87 5.17
C PHE A 224 1.00 -10.31 6.57
N VAL A 225 1.74 -10.78 7.59
CA VAL A 225 1.65 -10.30 8.96
C VAL A 225 2.10 -8.83 9.07
N ILE A 226 3.22 -8.45 8.42
CA ILE A 226 3.67 -7.05 8.40
C ILE A 226 2.63 -6.15 7.73
N SER A 227 2.09 -6.57 6.60
CA SER A 227 1.03 -5.86 5.88
C SER A 227 -0.23 -5.73 6.74
N GLY A 228 -0.67 -6.82 7.38
CA GLY A 228 -1.81 -6.83 8.29
C GLY A 228 -1.61 -5.93 9.51
N ALA A 229 -0.43 -5.94 10.12
CA ALA A 229 -0.11 -5.07 11.24
C ALA A 229 -0.20 -3.58 10.90
N LEU A 230 0.37 -3.18 9.74
CA LEU A 230 0.32 -1.79 9.27
C LEU A 230 -1.11 -1.35 8.94
N THR A 231 -1.89 -2.22 8.27
CA THR A 231 -3.32 -1.98 8.01
C THR A 231 -4.11 -1.88 9.32
N GLY A 232 -3.77 -2.71 10.32
CA GLY A 232 -4.38 -2.67 11.64
C GLY A 232 -4.12 -1.34 12.36
N VAL A 233 -2.88 -0.82 12.36
CA VAL A 233 -2.63 0.50 12.95
C VAL A 233 -3.46 1.59 12.28
N ALA A 234 -3.65 1.52 10.95
CA ALA A 234 -4.53 2.43 10.24
C ALA A 234 -6.00 2.29 10.67
N GLY A 235 -6.48 1.06 10.92
CA GLY A 235 -7.82 0.77 11.42
C GLY A 235 -8.06 1.31 12.84
N ALA A 236 -7.07 1.15 13.73
CA ALA A 236 -7.12 1.71 15.07
C ALA A 236 -7.21 3.25 15.06
N LEU A 237 -6.39 3.89 14.23
CA LEU A 237 -6.39 5.34 14.10
C LEU A 237 -7.71 5.86 13.49
N TRP A 238 -8.24 5.15 12.50
CA TRP A 238 -9.52 5.47 11.87
C TRP A 238 -10.67 5.36 12.86
N PHE A 239 -10.70 4.33 13.73
CA PHE A 239 -11.72 4.15 14.76
C PHE A 239 -11.81 5.36 15.70
N PHE A 240 -10.69 5.84 16.22
CA PHE A 240 -10.68 7.03 17.10
C PHE A 240 -11.06 8.33 16.39
N PHE A 241 -10.92 8.39 15.05
CA PHE A 241 -11.34 9.55 14.27
C PHE A 241 -12.83 9.58 13.99
N ILE A 242 -13.44 8.40 13.72
CA ILE A 242 -14.89 8.30 13.37
C ILE A 242 -15.76 8.15 14.61
N ASP A 243 -15.15 7.92 15.79
CA ASP A 243 -15.80 7.73 17.09
C ASP A 243 -16.71 6.50 17.19
N GLN A 244 -16.84 5.69 16.15
CA GLN A 244 -17.69 4.51 16.13
C GLN A 244 -17.17 3.46 15.15
N VAL A 245 -17.28 2.17 15.52
CA VAL A 245 -17.10 1.04 14.61
C VAL A 245 -18.27 0.07 14.70
N GLN A 246 -18.86 -0.24 13.55
CA GLN A 246 -19.87 -1.28 13.38
C GLN A 246 -19.30 -2.42 12.52
N PRO A 247 -19.84 -3.65 12.59
CA PRO A 247 -19.35 -4.75 11.76
C PRO A 247 -19.33 -4.43 10.25
N GLN A 248 -20.35 -3.70 9.75
CA GLN A 248 -20.43 -3.33 8.35
C GLN A 248 -19.38 -2.30 7.93
N THR A 249 -19.00 -1.37 8.82
CA THR A 249 -18.03 -0.30 8.53
C THR A 249 -16.60 -0.70 8.84
N GLY A 250 -16.38 -1.47 9.92
CA GLY A 250 -15.06 -1.98 10.29
C GLY A 250 -14.56 -3.11 9.37
N PHE A 251 -15.50 -3.95 8.90
CA PHE A 251 -15.25 -5.01 7.93
C PHE A 251 -16.01 -4.69 6.64
N ASP A 252 -15.55 -3.68 5.89
CA ASP A 252 -16.18 -3.26 4.63
C ASP A 252 -15.48 -3.93 3.44
N PRO A 253 -16.20 -4.73 2.60
CA PRO A 253 -15.60 -5.34 1.42
C PRO A 253 -15.17 -4.31 0.37
N LEU A 254 -15.82 -3.13 0.33
CA LEU A 254 -15.41 -2.04 -0.57
C LEU A 254 -14.06 -1.45 -0.20
N PHE A 255 -13.68 -1.49 1.08
CA PHE A 255 -12.36 -1.07 1.52
C PHE A 255 -11.25 -1.90 0.85
N ASP A 256 -11.38 -3.24 0.83
CA ASP A 256 -10.41 -4.13 0.20
C ASP A 256 -10.28 -3.88 -1.30
N LEU A 257 -11.42 -3.70 -2.00
CA LEU A 257 -11.42 -3.37 -3.42
C LEU A 257 -10.77 -2.01 -3.69
N THR A 258 -11.06 -1.02 -2.85
CA THR A 258 -10.55 0.34 -3.00
C THR A 258 -9.04 0.40 -2.85
N ILE A 259 -8.46 -0.22 -1.79
CA ILE A 259 -7.01 -0.22 -1.59
C ILE A 259 -6.27 -1.01 -2.68
N ALA A 260 -6.86 -2.11 -3.16
CA ALA A 260 -6.32 -2.85 -4.29
C ALA A 260 -6.30 -2.00 -5.57
N LEU A 261 -7.42 -1.32 -5.88
CA LEU A 261 -7.51 -0.44 -7.05
C LEU A 261 -6.57 0.76 -6.99
N MET A 262 -6.39 1.35 -5.81
CA MET A 262 -5.38 2.40 -5.60
C MET A 262 -3.97 1.89 -5.93
N ALA A 263 -3.64 0.67 -5.50
CA ALA A 263 -2.36 0.05 -5.79
C ALA A 263 -2.22 -0.31 -7.29
N PHE A 264 -3.29 -0.78 -7.94
CA PHE A 264 -3.30 -1.06 -9.38
C PHE A 264 -3.18 0.22 -10.21
N LEU A 265 -3.99 1.26 -9.93
CA LEU A 265 -3.91 2.54 -10.61
C LEU A 265 -2.51 3.13 -10.53
N GLY A 266 -1.93 3.12 -9.34
CA GLY A 266 -0.60 3.69 -9.14
C GLY A 266 0.51 2.87 -9.79
N GLY A 267 0.38 1.54 -9.81
CA GLY A 267 1.35 0.58 -10.34
C GLY A 267 1.78 -0.44 -9.31
N LEU A 268 1.25 -1.65 -9.46
CA LEU A 268 1.45 -2.78 -8.57
C LEU A 268 2.94 -3.14 -8.39
N GLY A 269 3.38 -3.34 -7.15
CA GLY A 269 4.77 -3.69 -6.83
C GLY A 269 5.76 -2.52 -6.90
N THR A 270 5.28 -1.29 -7.07
CA THR A 270 6.08 -0.07 -6.91
C THR A 270 5.81 0.55 -5.53
N VAL A 271 6.77 1.29 -4.96
CA VAL A 271 6.58 1.95 -3.66
C VAL A 271 5.74 3.22 -3.80
N SER A 272 5.95 3.97 -4.86
CA SER A 272 5.24 5.23 -5.13
C SER A 272 3.84 5.03 -5.75
N GLY A 273 3.57 3.85 -6.31
CA GLY A 273 2.29 3.56 -6.98
C GLY A 273 1.09 3.71 -6.05
N PRO A 274 1.00 2.93 -4.96
CA PRO A 274 -0.14 3.02 -4.04
C PRO A 274 -0.35 4.42 -3.48
N VAL A 275 0.73 5.16 -3.24
CA VAL A 275 0.66 6.55 -2.77
C VAL A 275 -0.03 7.44 -3.80
N LEU A 276 0.39 7.39 -5.07
CA LEU A 276 -0.23 8.17 -6.15
C LEU A 276 -1.67 7.72 -6.41
N GLY A 277 -1.93 6.41 -6.40
CA GLY A 277 -3.29 5.88 -6.56
C GLY A 277 -4.23 6.35 -5.45
N ALA A 278 -3.78 6.31 -4.20
CA ALA A 278 -4.57 6.77 -3.06
C ALA A 278 -4.78 8.29 -3.09
N LEU A 279 -3.78 9.08 -3.44
CA LEU A 279 -3.90 10.54 -3.58
C LEU A 279 -4.89 10.98 -4.67
N ILE A 280 -5.17 10.12 -5.65
CA ILE A 280 -6.15 10.39 -6.70
C ILE A 280 -7.53 9.85 -6.32
N ILE A 281 -7.61 8.57 -5.93
CA ILE A 281 -8.91 7.89 -5.71
C ILE A 281 -9.55 8.32 -4.40
N ALA A 282 -8.79 8.44 -3.28
CA ALA A 282 -9.40 8.71 -1.98
C ALA A 282 -10.09 10.09 -1.91
N PRO A 283 -9.48 11.21 -2.36
CA PRO A 283 -10.17 12.49 -2.41
C PRO A 283 -11.38 12.48 -3.36
N ALA A 284 -11.26 11.81 -4.52
CA ALA A 284 -12.36 11.69 -5.47
C ALA A 284 -13.54 10.92 -4.86
N GLN A 285 -13.29 9.78 -4.20
CA GLN A 285 -14.30 8.99 -3.50
C GLN A 285 -14.98 9.83 -2.41
N GLN A 286 -14.21 10.52 -1.60
CA GLN A 286 -14.73 11.31 -0.49
C GLN A 286 -15.56 12.49 -0.98
N TYR A 287 -15.09 13.17 -2.03
CA TYR A 287 -15.86 14.26 -2.66
C TYR A 287 -17.19 13.76 -3.24
N LEU A 288 -17.19 12.61 -3.92
CA LEU A 288 -18.41 11.99 -4.44
C LEU A 288 -19.39 11.63 -3.30
N THR A 289 -18.88 11.06 -2.21
CA THR A 289 -19.69 10.68 -1.06
C THR A 289 -20.34 11.90 -0.39
N ILE A 290 -19.59 12.97 -0.20
CA ILE A 290 -20.09 14.21 0.41
C ILE A 290 -21.11 14.90 -0.51
N THR A 291 -20.83 14.97 -1.80
CA THR A 291 -21.68 15.70 -2.76
C THR A 291 -22.98 14.95 -3.08
N PHE A 292 -22.93 13.62 -3.11
CA PHE A 292 -24.06 12.75 -3.49
C PHE A 292 -24.49 11.82 -2.35
N SER A 293 -24.36 12.26 -1.09
CA SER A 293 -24.54 11.45 0.13
C SER A 293 -25.89 10.73 0.24
N ASN A 294 -26.94 11.21 -0.41
CA ASN A 294 -28.30 10.65 -0.35
C ASN A 294 -28.71 9.84 -1.58
N SER A 295 -27.81 9.50 -2.48
CA SER A 295 -28.16 8.78 -3.71
C SER A 295 -27.22 7.63 -4.01
N TYR A 296 -27.77 6.54 -4.54
CA TYR A 296 -27.01 5.43 -5.13
C TYR A 296 -26.04 5.91 -6.24
N LEU A 297 -26.18 7.17 -6.67
CA LEU A 297 -25.36 7.79 -7.70
C LEU A 297 -23.88 7.84 -7.30
N SER A 298 -23.55 8.09 -6.03
CA SER A 298 -22.16 8.07 -5.54
C SER A 298 -21.51 6.70 -5.73
N GLN A 299 -22.25 5.62 -5.46
CA GLN A 299 -21.75 4.24 -5.63
C GLN A 299 -21.61 3.87 -7.10
N ILE A 300 -22.56 4.29 -7.96
CA ILE A 300 -22.49 4.09 -9.42
C ILE A 300 -21.27 4.83 -9.99
N LEU A 301 -21.09 6.11 -9.61
CA LEU A 301 -19.94 6.90 -10.07
C LEU A 301 -18.60 6.33 -9.58
N LEU A 302 -18.57 5.82 -8.35
CA LEU A 302 -17.39 5.14 -7.83
C LEU A 302 -17.07 3.85 -8.63
N GLY A 303 -18.10 3.03 -8.90
CA GLY A 303 -17.95 1.85 -9.74
C GLY A 303 -17.50 2.19 -11.17
N ALA A 304 -18.05 3.26 -11.76
CA ALA A 304 -17.61 3.76 -13.06
C ALA A 304 -16.17 4.28 -13.05
N LEU A 305 -15.77 4.97 -11.96
CA LEU A 305 -14.37 5.39 -11.77
C LEU A 305 -13.44 4.18 -11.70
N PHE A 306 -13.82 3.13 -10.97
CA PHE A 306 -13.04 1.90 -10.88
C PHE A 306 -12.91 1.21 -12.23
N LEU A 307 -14.01 1.11 -12.99
CA LEU A 307 -14.01 0.53 -14.32
C LEU A 307 -13.11 1.34 -15.27
N ALA A 308 -13.21 2.66 -15.23
CA ALA A 308 -12.36 3.55 -16.01
C ALA A 308 -10.86 3.33 -15.70
N VAL A 309 -10.50 3.23 -14.42
CA VAL A 309 -9.12 2.98 -14.01
C VAL A 309 -8.59 1.68 -14.59
N VAL A 310 -9.37 0.59 -14.51
CA VAL A 310 -8.96 -0.72 -15.03
C VAL A 310 -8.79 -0.72 -16.56
N ILE A 311 -9.69 -0.03 -17.28
CA ILE A 311 -9.65 0.01 -18.75
C ILE A 311 -8.53 0.92 -19.27
N PHE A 312 -8.38 2.13 -18.70
CA PHE A 312 -7.48 3.14 -19.25
C PHE A 312 -6.04 3.04 -18.76
N VAL A 313 -5.82 2.43 -17.59
CA VAL A 313 -4.48 2.35 -16.96
C VAL A 313 -4.11 0.93 -16.54
N PRO A 314 -4.15 -0.07 -17.45
CA PRO A 314 -3.97 -1.49 -17.08
C PRO A 314 -2.58 -1.81 -16.52
N ARG A 315 -1.55 -0.99 -16.82
CA ARG A 315 -0.17 -1.15 -16.31
C ARG A 315 0.14 -0.28 -15.10
N GLY A 316 -0.79 0.59 -14.69
CA GLY A 316 -0.58 1.58 -13.64
C GLY A 316 0.13 2.85 -14.13
N LEU A 317 -0.07 3.96 -13.38
CA LEU A 317 0.46 5.29 -13.74
C LEU A 317 1.99 5.34 -13.70
N VAL A 318 2.61 4.81 -12.63
CA VAL A 318 4.06 4.90 -12.42
C VAL A 318 4.85 4.19 -13.50
N PRO A 319 4.56 2.93 -13.89
CA PRO A 319 5.26 2.28 -15.01
C PRO A 319 5.06 3.02 -16.32
N THR A 320 3.83 3.43 -16.64
CA THR A 320 3.49 4.13 -17.88
C THR A 320 4.26 5.44 -18.04
N VAL A 321 4.35 6.25 -16.95
CA VAL A 321 5.12 7.50 -16.98
C VAL A 321 6.62 7.24 -17.07
N ALA A 322 7.11 6.20 -16.36
CA ALA A 322 8.52 5.83 -16.39
C ALA A 322 8.97 5.35 -17.79
N ASP A 323 8.13 4.59 -18.49
CA ASP A 323 8.42 4.09 -19.84
C ASP A 323 8.41 5.24 -20.85
N LYS A 324 7.37 6.09 -20.86
CA LYS A 324 7.34 7.29 -21.70
C LYS A 324 8.52 8.24 -21.45
N GLY A 325 8.93 8.37 -20.20
CA GLY A 325 10.11 9.17 -19.83
C GLY A 325 11.41 8.59 -20.37
N ARG A 326 11.56 7.26 -20.39
CA ARG A 326 12.71 6.56 -21.00
C ARG A 326 12.75 6.74 -22.50
N ASP A 327 11.63 6.50 -23.17
CA ASP A 327 11.52 6.65 -24.64
C ASP A 327 11.85 8.08 -25.08
N TRP A 328 11.41 9.09 -24.31
CA TRP A 328 11.72 10.48 -24.60
C TRP A 328 13.21 10.82 -24.40
N LEU A 329 13.86 10.24 -23.39
CA LEU A 329 15.29 10.38 -23.14
C LEU A 329 16.13 9.65 -24.18
N GLU A 330 15.68 8.49 -24.67
CA GLU A 330 16.36 7.73 -25.73
C GLU A 330 16.27 8.43 -27.07
N ARG A 331 15.13 9.05 -27.39
CA ARG A 331 14.96 9.88 -28.61
C ARG A 331 15.85 11.13 -28.62
N ARG A 332 16.34 11.57 -27.45
CA ARG A 332 17.25 12.72 -27.31
C ARG A 332 18.74 12.35 -27.31
N LYS A 333 19.08 11.08 -27.28
CA LYS A 333 20.47 10.66 -27.46
C LYS A 333 20.80 10.82 -28.97
N PRO A 334 21.85 11.61 -29.35
CA PRO A 334 22.30 11.63 -30.70
C PRO A 334 22.67 10.18 -31.07
N VAL A 335 22.19 9.76 -32.24
CA VAL A 335 22.60 8.50 -32.85
C VAL A 335 24.12 8.57 -32.96
N SER A 336 24.82 7.82 -32.13
CA SER A 336 26.23 7.57 -32.39
C SER A 336 26.27 6.72 -33.63
N VAL A 337 26.56 7.37 -34.74
CA VAL A 337 26.93 6.67 -36.00
C VAL A 337 28.18 5.87 -35.63
N GLY A 338 27.98 4.58 -35.35
CA GLY A 338 29.07 3.62 -35.26
C GLY A 338 29.71 3.62 -36.65
N THR A 339 30.93 4.10 -36.73
CA THR A 339 31.83 3.80 -37.82
C THR A 339 32.15 2.30 -37.71
N ASP A 340 31.23 1.46 -38.24
CA ASP A 340 31.61 0.12 -38.67
C ASP A 340 32.49 0.31 -39.89
N VAL A 341 33.77 0.52 -39.63
CA VAL A 341 34.82 0.38 -40.62
C VAL A 341 35.06 -1.11 -40.78
N ASP A 342 34.58 -1.59 -41.90
CA ASP A 342 35.04 -2.75 -42.66
C ASP A 342 36.26 -3.50 -42.10
N VAL A 343 36.02 -4.73 -41.69
CA VAL A 343 37.01 -5.79 -41.74
C VAL A 343 36.46 -6.89 -42.63
N GLU A 344 36.32 -6.54 -43.90
CA GLU A 344 36.18 -7.46 -45.02
C GLU A 344 37.45 -7.37 -45.86
N VAL A 345 38.55 -7.95 -45.37
CA VAL A 345 39.67 -8.30 -46.27
C VAL A 345 40.36 -9.58 -45.73
N HIS A 346 40.31 -10.58 -46.59
CA HIS A 346 41.10 -11.80 -46.67
C HIS A 346 40.43 -13.12 -46.29
N ALA A 347 39.60 -13.56 -47.20
CA ALA A 347 39.43 -14.97 -47.48
C ALA A 347 39.38 -15.21 -49.00
N SER A 348 40.44 -14.88 -49.71
CA SER A 348 40.68 -15.39 -51.04
C SER A 348 42.16 -15.58 -51.26
N ALA A 349 42.64 -16.80 -51.13
CA ALA A 349 43.76 -17.39 -51.88
C ALA A 349 44.22 -18.67 -51.18
N ARG A 350 43.79 -19.77 -51.71
CA ARG A 350 44.65 -20.84 -52.25
C ARG A 350 44.05 -22.22 -52.02
N GLU A 351 43.43 -22.70 -53.07
CA GLU A 351 43.74 -23.99 -53.65
C GLU A 351 45.02 -23.83 -54.49
N PRO A 352 45.90 -24.84 -54.71
CA PRO A 352 45.53 -26.14 -55.26
C PRO A 352 46.40 -27.31 -54.80
N VAL A 353 46.00 -28.48 -55.23
CA VAL A 353 46.55 -29.80 -55.57
C VAL A 353 46.26 -30.88 -54.55
#